data_93a3336d3a23069e9741b81f9b8f923d
#
_entry.id   93a3336d3a23069e9741b81f9b8f923d
#
_cell.length_a   1.000
_cell.length_b   1.000
_cell.length_c   1.000
_cell.angle_alpha   90.00
_cell.angle_beta   90.00
_cell.angle_gamma   90.00
#
_symmetry.space_group_name_H-M   'P 1'
#
loop_
_entity.id
_entity.type
_entity.pdbx_description
1 polymer ?
#
loop_
_entity_poly.entity_id
_entity_poly.type
_entity_poly.pdbx_seq_one_letter_code
_entity_poly.pdbx_strand_id
1 'polypeptide(L)'
;GNSFLSNITGSLTQTRVISLYVKKESKYKKLSDIQKDLKKMKVGIASEKGTKNINTAIAEMEDATGEEFKTKDYKDYSALGDAIDAGKIDVAVVDNSYSALLEANHEGMDDGLRSLYQVEIEEQVQSVTQKTDVTEKPFIVYLTGIDTYGTVSAISRADVNLAVCVSPKQKQILMISIPRDTQVNLHRNGKMDKLTHSAMYGIDETISTIEDFLELKVNYYAKTNFSGITNIIDALGGVTIDSPYSFKTLHGNYKIVKGKNEMDGNKALCFVRERHALPNGDFDRGRNQQRLLKAMISKAISPKIITNYSQILQAVEGCFETNMTSDEIKSLVYMQLDDMAKWETFNVQLSGDPEISYKTYSMKGKKCYTMVPSKKSLNSIIKIINKVENGERIKEKDIKGLQGA
;
A
#
# COMPACT_ATOMS: atom_id res chain seq x y z
N GLY A 1 -12.07 -23.32 6.75
CA GLY A 1 -12.19 -23.92 5.61
C GLY A 1 -12.24 -23.23 4.27
N ASN A 2 -12.87 -23.90 3.32
CA ASN A 2 -12.92 -23.44 1.93
C ASN A 2 -13.68 -22.11 1.76
N SER A 3 -14.71 -21.87 2.56
CA SER A 3 -15.48 -20.62 2.48
C SER A 3 -14.65 -19.38 2.84
N PHE A 4 -13.75 -19.50 3.83
CA PHE A 4 -12.84 -18.43 4.19
C PHE A 4 -11.88 -18.11 3.05
N LEU A 5 -11.22 -19.14 2.49
CA LEU A 5 -10.25 -18.97 1.40
C LEU A 5 -10.91 -18.33 0.16
N SER A 6 -12.16 -18.69 -0.16
CA SER A 6 -12.87 -18.07 -1.27
C SER A 6 -13.27 -16.61 -1.01
N ASN A 7 -13.34 -16.16 0.25
CA ASN A 7 -13.59 -14.76 0.57
C ASN A 7 -12.36 -13.87 0.39
N ILE A 8 -11.14 -14.40 0.55
CA ILE A 8 -9.91 -13.65 0.33
C ILE A 8 -9.39 -13.73 -1.11
N THR A 9 -9.84 -14.74 -1.86
CA THR A 9 -9.50 -14.94 -3.27
C THR A 9 -10.75 -14.77 -4.12
N GLY A 10 -10.63 -14.36 -5.34
CA GLY A 10 -11.77 -14.28 -6.25
C GLY A 10 -11.75 -13.02 -7.10
N SER A 11 -12.93 -12.51 -7.47
CA SER A 11 -13.02 -11.30 -8.28
C SER A 11 -12.44 -10.12 -7.51
N LEU A 12 -11.72 -9.27 -8.25
CA LEU A 12 -11.20 -8.01 -7.74
C LEU A 12 -12.34 -7.04 -7.45
N THR A 13 -12.53 -6.73 -6.18
CA THR A 13 -13.38 -5.64 -5.75
C THR A 13 -12.50 -4.50 -5.28
N GLN A 14 -12.65 -3.33 -5.87
CA GLN A 14 -12.01 -2.12 -5.35
C GLN A 14 -13.09 -1.19 -4.79
N THR A 15 -12.75 -0.48 -3.73
CA THR A 15 -13.68 0.37 -3.01
C THR A 15 -13.18 1.81 -3.03
N ARG A 16 -14.02 2.74 -3.52
CA ARG A 16 -13.78 4.17 -3.34
C ARG A 16 -14.45 4.60 -2.05
N VAL A 17 -13.66 5.15 -1.14
CA VAL A 17 -14.14 5.68 0.12
C VAL A 17 -14.22 7.19 0.00
N ILE A 18 -15.43 7.74 0.14
CA ILE A 18 -15.68 9.17 0.03
C ILE A 18 -16.12 9.67 1.38
N SER A 19 -15.40 10.66 1.91
CA SER A 19 -15.57 11.12 3.28
C SER A 19 -16.08 12.55 3.34
N LEU A 20 -16.89 12.83 4.35
CA LEU A 20 -17.24 14.18 4.77
C LEU A 20 -16.21 14.59 5.83
N TYR A 21 -15.31 15.49 5.46
CA TYR A 21 -14.17 15.88 6.29
C TYR A 21 -14.33 17.26 6.90
N VAL A 22 -13.88 17.36 8.15
CA VAL A 22 -13.57 18.62 8.83
C VAL A 22 -12.16 18.54 9.40
N LYS A 23 -11.56 19.66 9.80
CA LYS A 23 -10.28 19.63 10.52
C LYS A 23 -10.47 18.97 11.88
N LYS A 24 -9.44 18.27 12.38
CA LYS A 24 -9.48 17.63 13.71
C LYS A 24 -9.72 18.62 14.84
N GLU A 25 -9.22 19.82 14.73
CA GLU A 25 -9.44 20.91 15.71
C GLU A 25 -10.82 21.56 15.61
N SER A 26 -11.62 21.23 14.61
CA SER A 26 -13.00 21.71 14.46
C SER A 26 -13.86 21.34 15.67
N LYS A 27 -14.82 22.21 15.97
CA LYS A 27 -15.86 21.94 16.98
C LYS A 27 -16.74 20.76 16.61
N TYR A 28 -16.80 20.39 15.33
CA TYR A 28 -17.60 19.26 14.86
C TYR A 28 -16.84 17.95 15.09
N LYS A 29 -17.36 17.11 15.99
CA LYS A 29 -16.73 15.84 16.36
C LYS A 29 -17.43 14.64 15.74
N LYS A 30 -18.71 14.78 15.41
CA LYS A 30 -19.57 13.75 14.81
C LYS A 30 -20.58 14.39 13.86
N LEU A 31 -21.25 13.58 13.06
CA LEU A 31 -22.19 14.05 12.05
C LEU A 31 -23.31 14.90 12.64
N SER A 32 -23.86 14.51 13.79
CA SER A 32 -24.93 15.24 14.45
C SER A 32 -24.52 16.66 14.88
N ASP A 33 -23.25 16.91 15.08
CA ASP A 33 -22.76 18.24 15.46
C ASP A 33 -22.84 19.24 14.31
N ILE A 34 -22.61 18.80 13.06
CA ILE A 34 -22.61 19.69 11.89
C ILE A 34 -23.99 19.80 11.25
N GLN A 35 -24.88 18.85 11.50
CA GLN A 35 -26.16 18.72 10.81
C GLN A 35 -26.97 20.01 10.77
N LYS A 36 -27.04 20.73 11.90
CA LYS A 36 -27.79 21.98 12.01
C LYS A 36 -27.18 23.14 11.20
N ASP A 37 -25.87 23.09 10.98
CA ASP A 37 -25.13 24.18 10.37
C ASP A 37 -24.94 23.98 8.87
N LEU A 38 -25.19 22.79 8.33
CA LEU A 38 -24.99 22.46 6.91
C LEU A 38 -25.77 23.39 5.98
N LYS A 39 -26.99 23.78 6.33
CA LYS A 39 -27.79 24.70 5.51
C LYS A 39 -27.22 26.11 5.42
N LYS A 40 -26.30 26.48 6.33
CA LYS A 40 -25.65 27.81 6.38
C LYS A 40 -24.24 27.80 5.82
N MET A 41 -23.71 26.66 5.43
CA MET A 41 -22.32 26.51 4.97
C MET A 41 -22.26 25.89 3.59
N LYS A 42 -21.16 26.18 2.90
CA LYS A 42 -20.85 25.50 1.64
C LYS A 42 -19.94 24.31 1.91
N VAL A 43 -20.21 23.23 1.21
CA VAL A 43 -19.41 22.01 1.24
C VAL A 43 -18.44 22.03 0.06
N GLY A 44 -17.13 22.01 0.35
CA GLY A 44 -16.11 22.02 -0.69
C GLY A 44 -16.05 20.67 -1.41
N ILE A 45 -15.93 20.74 -2.72
CA ILE A 45 -15.70 19.57 -3.58
C ILE A 45 -14.67 19.91 -4.65
N ALA A 46 -14.10 18.89 -5.28
CA ALA A 46 -13.27 19.05 -6.48
C ALA A 46 -13.76 18.06 -7.54
N SER A 47 -14.16 18.59 -8.70
CA SER A 47 -14.76 17.79 -9.77
C SER A 47 -13.78 17.35 -10.85
N GLU A 48 -12.47 17.64 -10.71
CA GLU A 48 -11.46 17.35 -11.73
C GLU A 48 -11.34 15.86 -12.13
N LYS A 49 -11.65 14.96 -11.19
CA LYS A 49 -11.58 13.50 -11.40
C LYS A 49 -12.96 12.88 -11.65
N GLY A 50 -13.94 13.70 -11.99
CA GLY A 50 -15.32 13.28 -12.23
C GLY A 50 -16.23 13.59 -11.05
N THR A 51 -17.52 13.58 -11.31
CA THR A 51 -18.55 13.98 -10.33
C THR A 51 -19.47 12.84 -9.92
N LYS A 52 -19.50 11.73 -10.65
CA LYS A 52 -20.45 10.64 -10.44
C LYS A 52 -20.41 10.10 -9.02
N ASN A 53 -19.22 9.72 -8.55
CA ASN A 53 -19.06 9.14 -7.23
C ASN A 53 -19.25 10.17 -6.11
N ILE A 54 -18.79 11.40 -6.34
CA ILE A 54 -19.01 12.52 -5.41
C ILE A 54 -20.51 12.79 -5.25
N ASN A 55 -21.25 12.85 -6.35
CA ASN A 55 -22.69 13.09 -6.31
C ASN A 55 -23.46 11.94 -5.63
N THR A 56 -23.06 10.69 -5.89
CA THR A 56 -23.63 9.53 -5.21
C THR A 56 -23.40 9.62 -3.69
N ALA A 57 -22.19 9.98 -3.28
CA ALA A 57 -21.85 10.13 -1.87
C ALA A 57 -22.62 11.28 -1.21
N ILE A 58 -22.73 12.43 -1.88
CA ILE A 58 -23.49 13.58 -1.38
C ILE A 58 -24.96 13.22 -1.19
N ALA A 59 -25.56 12.51 -2.14
CA ALA A 59 -26.96 12.08 -2.01
C ALA A 59 -27.18 11.21 -0.75
N GLU A 60 -26.26 10.27 -0.48
CA GLU A 60 -26.32 9.45 0.72
C GLU A 60 -26.11 10.27 1.99
N MET A 61 -25.20 11.25 1.98
CA MET A 61 -24.95 12.15 3.10
C MET A 61 -26.14 13.07 3.36
N GLU A 62 -26.81 13.54 2.31
CA GLU A 62 -28.05 14.31 2.42
C GLU A 62 -29.17 13.50 3.08
N ASP A 63 -29.31 12.23 2.67
CA ASP A 63 -30.27 11.33 3.31
C ASP A 63 -29.95 11.12 4.80
N ALA A 64 -28.68 10.94 5.14
CA ALA A 64 -28.23 10.71 6.51
C ALA A 64 -28.42 11.95 7.42
N THR A 65 -28.33 13.15 6.86
CA THR A 65 -28.43 14.40 7.61
C THR A 65 -29.81 15.06 7.54
N GLY A 66 -30.61 14.71 6.54
CA GLY A 66 -31.87 15.39 6.26
C GLY A 66 -31.69 16.81 5.70
N GLU A 67 -30.47 17.17 5.29
CA GLU A 67 -30.13 18.51 4.79
C GLU A 67 -29.62 18.45 3.37
N GLU A 68 -29.97 19.43 2.55
CA GLU A 68 -29.43 19.61 1.21
C GLU A 68 -28.06 20.29 1.30
N PHE A 69 -27.06 19.74 0.58
CA PHE A 69 -25.70 20.28 0.55
C PHE A 69 -25.58 21.36 -0.54
N LYS A 70 -25.14 22.53 -0.13
CA LYS A 70 -24.72 23.59 -1.04
C LYS A 70 -23.21 23.41 -1.29
N THR A 71 -22.83 23.02 -2.50
CA THR A 71 -21.45 22.73 -2.82
C THR A 71 -20.73 23.94 -3.39
N LYS A 72 -19.42 24.02 -3.12
CA LYS A 72 -18.49 24.89 -3.81
C LYS A 72 -17.45 24.04 -4.50
N ASP A 73 -17.39 24.13 -5.84
CA ASP A 73 -16.46 23.38 -6.64
C ASP A 73 -15.14 24.13 -6.79
N TYR A 74 -14.05 23.46 -6.40
CA TYR A 74 -12.70 23.94 -6.62
C TYR A 74 -12.13 23.29 -7.88
N LYS A 75 -11.24 24.01 -8.57
CA LYS A 75 -10.70 23.57 -9.87
C LYS A 75 -9.99 22.20 -9.81
N ASP A 76 -9.37 21.89 -8.66
CA ASP A 76 -8.66 20.63 -8.43
C ASP A 76 -8.57 20.32 -6.93
N TYR A 77 -8.10 19.11 -6.59
CA TYR A 77 -7.92 18.71 -5.19
C TYR A 77 -6.87 19.55 -4.46
N SER A 78 -5.85 20.02 -5.17
CA SER A 78 -4.85 20.92 -4.58
C SER A 78 -5.47 22.23 -4.11
N ALA A 79 -6.32 22.84 -4.93
CA ALA A 79 -7.05 24.07 -4.57
C ALA A 79 -8.03 23.84 -3.40
N LEU A 80 -8.70 22.70 -3.38
CA LEU A 80 -9.56 22.30 -2.25
C LEU A 80 -8.74 22.17 -0.97
N GLY A 81 -7.57 21.52 -1.04
CA GLY A 81 -6.65 21.40 0.10
C GLY A 81 -6.19 22.77 0.63
N ASP A 82 -5.83 23.68 -0.26
CA ASP A 82 -5.46 25.04 0.10
C ASP A 82 -6.61 25.77 0.83
N ALA A 83 -7.83 25.60 0.34
CA ALA A 83 -9.01 26.25 0.94
C ALA A 83 -9.34 25.68 2.33
N ILE A 84 -9.19 24.37 2.52
CA ILE A 84 -9.36 23.73 3.83
C ILE A 84 -8.30 24.27 4.81
N ASP A 85 -7.04 24.26 4.40
CA ASP A 85 -5.94 24.70 5.26
C ASP A 85 -6.09 26.18 5.67
N ALA A 86 -6.49 27.04 4.74
CA ALA A 86 -6.69 28.46 4.99
C ALA A 86 -7.99 28.78 5.76
N GLY A 87 -8.83 27.79 6.03
CA GLY A 87 -10.12 28.01 6.70
C GLY A 87 -11.18 28.68 5.83
N LYS A 88 -10.99 28.72 4.51
CA LYS A 88 -11.97 29.27 3.55
C LYS A 88 -13.18 28.36 3.38
N ILE A 89 -13.01 27.08 3.64
CA ILE A 89 -14.05 26.07 3.65
C ILE A 89 -13.89 25.25 4.92
N ASP A 90 -14.98 25.00 5.63
CA ASP A 90 -14.95 24.29 6.93
C ASP A 90 -15.24 22.79 6.79
N VAL A 91 -15.87 22.40 5.71
CA VAL A 91 -16.30 21.03 5.44
C VAL A 91 -16.13 20.70 3.97
N ALA A 92 -15.69 19.50 3.66
CA ALA A 92 -15.45 19.04 2.29
C ALA A 92 -15.87 17.58 2.11
N VAL A 93 -16.32 17.25 0.90
CA VAL A 93 -16.54 15.87 0.46
C VAL A 93 -15.37 15.48 -0.43
N VAL A 94 -14.61 14.48 -0.01
CA VAL A 94 -13.34 14.09 -0.63
C VAL A 94 -13.37 12.60 -0.96
N ASP A 95 -13.04 12.27 -2.20
CA ASP A 95 -12.70 10.90 -2.57
C ASP A 95 -11.29 10.59 -2.06
N ASN A 96 -11.20 9.68 -1.08
CA ASN A 96 -9.95 9.36 -0.38
C ASN A 96 -8.88 8.78 -1.30
N SER A 97 -9.26 8.23 -2.45
CA SER A 97 -8.28 7.74 -3.43
C SER A 97 -7.39 8.86 -3.97
N TYR A 98 -7.85 10.11 -3.90
CA TYR A 98 -7.11 11.30 -4.35
C TYR A 98 -6.52 12.13 -3.21
N SER A 99 -6.45 11.58 -2.00
CA SER A 99 -5.94 12.32 -0.83
C SER A 99 -4.53 12.87 -1.03
N ALA A 100 -3.69 12.20 -1.80
CA ALA A 100 -2.35 12.68 -2.13
C ALA A 100 -2.38 14.03 -2.86
N LEU A 101 -3.37 14.26 -3.71
CA LEU A 101 -3.54 15.53 -4.43
C LEU A 101 -4.04 16.63 -3.50
N LEU A 102 -4.87 16.29 -2.54
CA LEU A 102 -5.35 17.21 -1.50
C LEU A 102 -4.17 17.78 -0.69
N GLU A 103 -3.15 16.97 -0.45
CA GLU A 103 -1.98 17.31 0.35
C GLU A 103 -0.86 18.02 -0.43
N ALA A 104 -1.05 18.35 -1.70
CA ALA A 104 0.01 18.82 -2.59
C ALA A 104 0.86 19.96 -2.01
N ASN A 105 0.25 20.91 -1.32
CA ASN A 105 0.93 22.05 -0.69
C ASN A 105 0.98 21.96 0.85
N HIS A 106 0.41 20.91 1.43
CA HIS A 106 0.22 20.76 2.87
C HIS A 106 0.50 19.32 3.28
N GLU A 107 1.78 18.97 3.38
CA GLU A 107 2.20 17.62 3.76
C GLU A 107 1.56 17.19 5.09
N GLY A 108 0.96 16.01 5.11
CA GLY A 108 0.33 15.46 6.31
C GLY A 108 -1.06 16.01 6.61
N MET A 109 -1.67 16.77 5.70
CA MET A 109 -3.02 17.31 5.89
C MET A 109 -4.04 16.20 6.20
N ASP A 110 -3.91 15.05 5.58
CA ASP A 110 -4.79 13.89 5.78
C ASP A 110 -4.90 13.51 7.27
N ASP A 111 -3.76 13.51 7.97
CA ASP A 111 -3.72 13.23 9.41
C ASP A 111 -4.38 14.34 10.25
N GLY A 112 -4.54 15.51 9.68
CA GLY A 112 -5.19 16.65 10.30
C GLY A 112 -6.70 16.74 10.05
N LEU A 113 -7.29 15.77 9.35
CA LEU A 113 -8.72 15.74 9.03
C LEU A 113 -9.45 14.66 9.84
N ARG A 114 -10.71 14.95 10.14
CA ARG A 114 -11.63 14.02 10.78
C ARG A 114 -12.78 13.72 9.84
N SER A 115 -13.05 12.43 9.62
CA SER A 115 -14.21 11.99 8.89
C SER A 115 -15.44 11.97 9.79
N LEU A 116 -16.48 12.70 9.39
CA LEU A 116 -17.77 12.69 10.07
C LEU A 116 -18.73 11.66 9.50
N TYR A 117 -18.51 11.27 8.24
CA TYR A 117 -19.31 10.28 7.54
C TYR A 117 -18.51 9.72 6.37
N GLN A 118 -18.69 8.43 6.08
CA GLN A 118 -18.04 7.77 4.95
C GLN A 118 -19.06 7.03 4.09
N VAL A 119 -18.88 7.14 2.79
CA VAL A 119 -19.63 6.37 1.80
C VAL A 119 -18.66 5.47 1.07
N GLU A 120 -18.96 4.18 1.00
CA GLU A 120 -18.15 3.20 0.27
C GLU A 120 -18.87 2.84 -1.03
N ILE A 121 -18.15 2.99 -2.16
CA ILE A 121 -18.65 2.64 -3.49
C ILE A 121 -17.77 1.52 -4.03
N GLU A 122 -18.36 0.34 -4.19
CA GLU A 122 -17.66 -0.84 -4.70
C GLU A 122 -17.69 -0.89 -6.22
N GLU A 123 -16.55 -1.24 -6.81
CA GLU A 123 -16.38 -1.47 -8.25
C GLU A 123 -15.80 -2.87 -8.45
N GLN A 124 -16.38 -3.63 -9.39
CA GLN A 124 -15.82 -4.90 -9.83
C GLN A 124 -14.81 -4.66 -10.93
N VAL A 125 -13.61 -5.20 -10.79
CA VAL A 125 -12.55 -5.08 -11.79
C VAL A 125 -12.00 -6.47 -12.14
N GLN A 126 -11.48 -6.61 -13.37
CA GLN A 126 -10.81 -7.83 -13.80
C GLN A 126 -9.32 -7.71 -13.53
N SER A 127 -8.72 -8.82 -13.08
CA SER A 127 -7.28 -8.87 -12.86
C SER A 127 -6.52 -8.85 -14.19
N VAL A 128 -5.43 -8.07 -14.23
CA VAL A 128 -4.49 -8.05 -15.36
C VAL A 128 -3.38 -9.11 -15.22
N THR A 129 -3.35 -9.84 -14.12
CA THR A 129 -2.29 -10.79 -13.80
C THR A 129 -2.46 -12.12 -14.53
N GLN A 130 -1.33 -12.82 -14.75
CA GLN A 130 -1.29 -14.14 -15.38
C GLN A 130 -0.97 -15.19 -14.34
N LYS A 131 -1.86 -16.16 -14.14
CA LYS A 131 -1.65 -17.28 -13.22
C LYS A 131 -0.58 -18.23 -13.73
N THR A 132 0.07 -18.93 -12.80
CA THR A 132 1.08 -19.97 -13.11
C THR A 132 1.00 -21.11 -12.09
N ASP A 133 1.80 -22.15 -12.30
CA ASP A 133 1.93 -23.27 -11.35
C ASP A 133 2.89 -22.87 -10.23
N VAL A 134 2.33 -22.54 -9.07
CA VAL A 134 3.06 -21.93 -7.94
C VAL A 134 4.05 -22.89 -7.26
N THR A 135 3.94 -24.20 -7.47
CA THR A 135 4.87 -25.18 -6.91
C THR A 135 5.97 -25.60 -7.88
N GLU A 136 5.80 -25.34 -9.17
CA GLU A 136 6.71 -25.80 -10.22
C GLU A 136 7.48 -24.67 -10.90
N LYS A 137 6.86 -23.50 -11.07
CA LYS A 137 7.42 -22.39 -11.84
C LYS A 137 7.68 -21.18 -10.96
N PRO A 138 8.71 -20.40 -11.27
CA PRO A 138 8.89 -19.10 -10.64
C PRO A 138 7.67 -18.22 -10.86
N PHE A 139 7.32 -17.42 -9.84
CA PHE A 139 6.21 -16.48 -9.96
C PHE A 139 6.50 -15.18 -9.20
N ILE A 140 5.80 -14.14 -9.56
CA ILE A 140 5.99 -12.81 -9.00
C ILE A 140 4.68 -12.36 -8.35
N VAL A 141 4.80 -11.95 -7.08
CA VAL A 141 3.71 -11.37 -6.30
C VAL A 141 4.01 -9.89 -6.11
N TYR A 142 3.10 -9.03 -6.57
CA TYR A 142 3.13 -7.63 -6.19
C TYR A 142 2.50 -7.50 -4.80
N LEU A 143 3.30 -7.09 -3.83
CA LEU A 143 2.84 -6.88 -2.47
C LEU A 143 2.75 -5.37 -2.20
N THR A 144 1.59 -4.92 -1.77
CA THR A 144 1.37 -3.50 -1.47
C THR A 144 0.71 -3.31 -0.11
N GLY A 145 1.10 -2.23 0.56
CA GLY A 145 0.45 -1.75 1.78
C GLY A 145 -0.12 -0.37 1.52
N ILE A 146 -1.40 -0.20 1.79
CA ILE A 146 -2.06 1.09 1.66
C ILE A 146 -2.10 1.83 3.00
N ASP A 147 -1.97 3.16 2.92
CA ASP A 147 -1.87 4.07 4.05
C ASP A 147 -3.26 4.40 4.62
N THR A 148 -3.97 3.39 5.13
CA THR A 148 -5.30 3.61 5.70
C THR A 148 -5.69 2.51 6.70
N TYR A 149 -6.68 2.82 7.52
CA TYR A 149 -7.42 1.86 8.35
C TYR A 149 -8.74 1.54 7.65
N GLY A 150 -9.41 0.49 8.09
CA GLY A 150 -10.73 0.09 7.58
C GLY A 150 -10.66 -0.98 6.50
N THR A 151 -11.41 -0.82 5.40
CA THR A 151 -11.50 -1.85 4.37
C THR A 151 -10.23 -1.98 3.54
N VAL A 152 -9.76 -3.21 3.37
CA VAL A 152 -8.55 -3.54 2.59
C VAL A 152 -8.75 -3.27 1.09
N SER A 153 -9.99 -3.37 0.59
CA SER A 153 -10.31 -3.11 -0.81
C SER A 153 -10.28 -1.63 -1.19
N ALA A 154 -10.11 -0.71 -0.22
CA ALA A 154 -10.09 0.72 -0.47
C ALA A 154 -8.98 1.12 -1.45
N ILE A 155 -9.31 2.01 -2.40
CA ILE A 155 -8.32 2.64 -3.25
C ILE A 155 -7.66 3.76 -2.43
N SER A 156 -6.35 3.65 -2.22
CA SER A 156 -5.57 4.61 -1.46
C SER A 156 -4.12 4.61 -1.96
N ARG A 157 -3.31 5.52 -1.43
CA ARG A 157 -1.88 5.57 -1.74
C ARG A 157 -1.21 4.23 -1.42
N ALA A 158 -0.37 3.76 -2.34
CA ALA A 158 0.47 2.59 -2.11
C ALA A 158 1.81 3.05 -1.51
N ASP A 159 1.93 2.98 -0.19
CA ASP A 159 3.15 3.38 0.52
C ASP A 159 4.22 2.28 0.49
N VAL A 160 3.81 1.03 0.39
CA VAL A 160 4.69 -0.13 0.25
C VAL A 160 4.51 -0.71 -1.14
N ASN A 161 5.60 -0.88 -1.87
CA ASN A 161 5.62 -1.48 -3.20
C ASN A 161 6.77 -2.49 -3.28
N LEU A 162 6.44 -3.77 -3.15
CA LEU A 162 7.40 -4.87 -3.20
C LEU A 162 7.05 -5.79 -4.36
N ALA A 163 8.02 -6.07 -5.22
CA ALA A 163 7.94 -7.19 -6.14
C ALA A 163 8.64 -8.38 -5.50
N VAL A 164 7.87 -9.41 -5.18
CA VAL A 164 8.36 -10.61 -4.50
C VAL A 164 8.45 -11.73 -5.53
N CYS A 165 9.68 -12.10 -5.88
CA CYS A 165 9.95 -13.16 -6.86
C CYS A 165 10.19 -14.46 -6.11
N VAL A 166 9.32 -15.44 -6.32
CA VAL A 166 9.37 -16.74 -5.62
C VAL A 166 9.85 -17.80 -6.59
N SER A 167 10.88 -18.51 -6.20
CA SER A 167 11.45 -19.63 -6.98
C SER A 167 11.23 -20.94 -6.20
N PRO A 168 10.13 -21.67 -6.46
CA PRO A 168 9.76 -22.82 -5.63
C PRO A 168 10.75 -23.98 -5.74
N LYS A 169 11.30 -24.24 -6.92
CA LYS A 169 12.29 -25.30 -7.12
C LYS A 169 13.62 -24.99 -6.46
N GLN A 170 14.03 -23.73 -6.44
CA GLN A 170 15.28 -23.29 -5.81
C GLN A 170 15.13 -22.99 -4.31
N LYS A 171 13.90 -22.95 -3.81
CA LYS A 171 13.60 -22.55 -2.42
C LYS A 171 14.22 -21.17 -2.10
N GLN A 172 14.02 -20.23 -3.02
CA GLN A 172 14.54 -18.85 -2.91
C GLN A 172 13.43 -17.82 -3.13
N ILE A 173 13.54 -16.72 -2.39
CA ILE A 173 12.67 -15.57 -2.52
C ILE A 173 13.54 -14.33 -2.70
N LEU A 174 13.28 -13.57 -3.76
CA LEU A 174 13.90 -12.27 -4.00
C LEU A 174 12.86 -11.19 -3.76
N MET A 175 13.12 -10.30 -2.80
CA MET A 175 12.26 -9.15 -2.50
C MET A 175 12.87 -7.90 -3.09
N ILE A 176 12.12 -7.21 -3.94
CA ILE A 176 12.54 -5.97 -4.61
C ILE A 176 11.68 -4.83 -4.09
N SER A 177 12.29 -3.91 -3.35
CA SER A 177 11.61 -2.69 -2.89
C SER A 177 11.72 -1.60 -3.94
N ILE A 178 10.59 -1.02 -4.30
CA ILE A 178 10.50 0.12 -5.21
C ILE A 178 10.01 1.31 -4.40
N PRO A 179 10.83 2.35 -4.18
CA PRO A 179 10.39 3.51 -3.42
C PRO A 179 9.12 4.13 -3.99
N ARG A 180 8.22 4.55 -3.12
CA ARG A 180 6.91 5.11 -3.50
C ARG A 180 7.00 6.34 -4.40
N ASP A 181 8.07 7.13 -4.25
CA ASP A 181 8.28 8.37 -4.98
C ASP A 181 9.04 8.18 -6.30
N THR A 182 9.29 6.94 -6.73
CA THR A 182 10.01 6.63 -7.96
C THR A 182 9.27 7.20 -9.17
N GLN A 183 9.99 7.96 -10.01
CA GLN A 183 9.46 8.41 -11.30
C GLN A 183 9.28 7.20 -12.21
N VAL A 184 8.08 7.04 -12.72
CA VAL A 184 7.68 5.97 -13.65
C VAL A 184 6.80 6.56 -14.75
N ASN A 185 6.65 5.84 -15.86
CA ASN A 185 5.64 6.17 -16.86
C ASN A 185 4.38 5.38 -16.56
N LEU A 186 3.26 6.06 -16.35
CA LEU A 186 1.99 5.39 -16.11
C LEU A 186 1.61 4.55 -17.32
N HIS A 187 1.19 3.30 -17.08
CA HIS A 187 0.77 2.39 -18.15
C HIS A 187 -0.38 2.96 -18.99
N ARG A 188 -1.33 3.62 -18.34
CA ARG A 188 -2.56 4.12 -18.97
C ARG A 188 -2.33 5.19 -20.05
N ASN A 189 -1.25 5.96 -19.97
CA ASN A 189 -1.03 7.09 -20.87
C ASN A 189 0.44 7.33 -21.24
N GLY A 190 1.37 6.57 -20.69
CA GLY A 190 2.81 6.72 -20.94
C GLY A 190 3.42 7.99 -20.34
N LYS A 191 2.70 8.72 -19.52
CA LYS A 191 3.17 10.00 -18.95
C LYS A 191 3.85 9.78 -17.61
N MET A 192 4.86 10.61 -17.32
CA MET A 192 5.62 10.53 -16.09
C MET A 192 4.79 10.92 -14.88
N ASP A 193 4.86 10.09 -13.86
CA ASP A 193 4.31 10.35 -12.53
C ASP A 193 5.14 9.58 -11.50
N LYS A 194 4.82 9.68 -10.24
CA LYS A 194 5.44 8.81 -9.24
C LYS A 194 4.59 7.56 -8.99
N LEU A 195 5.27 6.49 -8.63
CA LEU A 195 4.65 5.17 -8.50
C LEU A 195 3.42 5.19 -7.57
N THR A 196 3.51 5.88 -6.44
CA THR A 196 2.38 5.95 -5.49
C THR A 196 1.13 6.57 -6.12
N HIS A 197 1.27 7.48 -7.08
CA HIS A 197 0.14 8.08 -7.78
C HIS A 197 -0.59 7.09 -8.71
N SER A 198 0.08 6.05 -9.19
CA SER A 198 -0.57 5.02 -10.00
C SER A 198 -1.71 4.34 -9.26
N ALA A 199 -1.61 4.25 -7.93
CA ALA A 199 -2.62 3.61 -7.09
C ALA A 199 -3.96 4.37 -7.04
N MET A 200 -3.99 5.66 -7.39
CA MET A 200 -5.24 6.43 -7.49
C MET A 200 -6.20 5.84 -8.54
N TYR A 201 -5.65 5.15 -9.52
CA TYR A 201 -6.38 4.54 -10.63
C TYR A 201 -6.68 3.06 -10.41
N GLY A 202 -6.40 2.55 -9.22
CA GLY A 202 -6.61 1.15 -8.83
C GLY A 202 -5.35 0.31 -8.92
N ILE A 203 -5.41 -0.89 -8.34
CA ILE A 203 -4.26 -1.79 -8.25
C ILE A 203 -3.75 -2.25 -9.62
N ASP A 204 -4.66 -2.44 -10.58
CA ASP A 204 -4.29 -2.89 -11.93
C ASP A 204 -3.37 -1.90 -12.64
N GLU A 205 -3.61 -0.60 -12.46
CA GLU A 205 -2.73 0.44 -13.02
C GLU A 205 -1.34 0.35 -12.41
N THR A 206 -1.25 0.18 -11.09
CA THR A 206 0.05 0.03 -10.42
C THR A 206 0.77 -1.23 -10.91
N ILE A 207 0.07 -2.36 -11.00
CA ILE A 207 0.64 -3.62 -11.50
C ILE A 207 1.16 -3.45 -12.92
N SER A 208 0.35 -2.91 -13.83
CA SER A 208 0.75 -2.73 -15.22
C SER A 208 1.91 -1.74 -15.37
N THR A 209 1.94 -0.69 -14.55
CA THR A 209 3.05 0.26 -14.50
C THR A 209 4.35 -0.42 -14.05
N ILE A 210 4.29 -1.27 -13.02
CA ILE A 210 5.44 -2.03 -12.53
C ILE A 210 5.91 -3.05 -13.59
N GLU A 211 4.98 -3.72 -14.26
CA GLU A 211 5.31 -4.65 -15.34
C GLU A 211 6.09 -3.97 -16.46
N ASP A 212 5.65 -2.79 -16.88
CA ASP A 212 6.36 -2.00 -17.89
C ASP A 212 7.73 -1.53 -17.39
N PHE A 213 7.79 -1.08 -16.14
CA PHE A 213 9.00 -0.50 -15.54
C PHE A 213 10.10 -1.54 -15.29
N LEU A 214 9.73 -2.71 -14.74
CA LEU A 214 10.67 -3.79 -14.41
C LEU A 214 10.77 -4.87 -15.49
N GLU A 215 10.04 -4.74 -16.60
CA GLU A 215 10.02 -5.70 -17.72
C GLU A 215 9.74 -7.13 -17.23
N LEU A 216 8.70 -7.28 -16.42
CA LEU A 216 8.27 -8.56 -15.87
C LEU A 216 6.76 -8.75 -16.00
N LYS A 217 6.28 -9.95 -15.67
CA LYS A 217 4.85 -10.25 -15.54
C LYS A 217 4.52 -10.56 -14.10
N VAL A 218 3.56 -9.84 -13.53
CA VAL A 218 3.05 -10.11 -12.20
C VAL A 218 2.00 -11.21 -12.28
N ASN A 219 2.17 -12.26 -11.50
CA ASN A 219 1.27 -13.41 -11.48
C ASN A 219 0.17 -13.25 -10.41
N TYR A 220 0.55 -12.70 -9.27
CA TYR A 220 -0.36 -12.52 -8.14
C TYR A 220 -0.10 -11.18 -7.47
N TYR A 221 -1.08 -10.73 -6.70
CA TYR A 221 -0.89 -9.60 -5.79
C TYR A 221 -1.37 -9.96 -4.39
N ALA A 222 -0.85 -9.26 -3.41
CA ALA A 222 -1.35 -9.27 -2.04
C ALA A 222 -1.37 -7.82 -1.54
N LYS A 223 -2.50 -7.41 -0.97
CA LYS A 223 -2.73 -6.04 -0.51
C LYS A 223 -3.21 -6.08 0.94
N THR A 224 -2.61 -5.25 1.77
CA THR A 224 -3.03 -5.06 3.16
C THR A 224 -3.07 -3.57 3.51
N ASN A 225 -3.56 -3.24 4.70
CA ASN A 225 -3.56 -1.89 5.24
C ASN A 225 -3.08 -1.91 6.69
N PHE A 226 -3.15 -0.77 7.38
CA PHE A 226 -2.65 -0.67 8.76
C PHE A 226 -3.34 -1.65 9.71
N SER A 227 -4.66 -1.73 9.66
CA SER A 227 -5.42 -2.68 10.50
C SER A 227 -5.09 -4.12 10.13
N GLY A 228 -5.00 -4.42 8.84
CA GLY A 228 -4.71 -5.75 8.33
C GLY A 228 -3.35 -6.26 8.76
N ILE A 229 -2.29 -5.46 8.58
CA ILE A 229 -0.93 -5.89 8.94
C ILE A 229 -0.79 -6.11 10.45
N THR A 230 -1.40 -5.25 11.26
CA THR A 230 -1.40 -5.39 12.71
C THR A 230 -2.03 -6.72 13.12
N ASN A 231 -3.19 -7.03 12.57
CA ASN A 231 -3.92 -8.25 12.89
C ASN A 231 -3.22 -9.51 12.38
N ILE A 232 -2.59 -9.46 11.21
CA ILE A 232 -1.81 -10.59 10.68
C ILE A 232 -0.65 -10.91 11.61
N ILE A 233 0.11 -9.90 12.03
CA ILE A 233 1.27 -10.09 12.92
C ILE A 233 0.81 -10.64 14.28
N ASP A 234 -0.27 -10.13 14.85
CA ASP A 234 -0.82 -10.63 16.11
C ASP A 234 -1.30 -12.08 15.99
N ALA A 235 -1.92 -12.45 14.87
CA ALA A 235 -2.33 -13.82 14.59
C ALA A 235 -1.13 -14.79 14.48
N LEU A 236 0.00 -14.30 14.01
CA LEU A 236 1.26 -15.07 13.98
C LEU A 236 1.93 -15.18 15.34
N GLY A 237 1.42 -14.49 16.36
CA GLY A 237 2.03 -14.43 17.70
C GLY A 237 3.21 -13.47 17.79
N GLY A 238 3.22 -12.44 16.94
CA GLY A 238 4.30 -11.49 16.84
C GLY A 238 5.41 -11.92 15.89
N VAL A 239 6.37 -11.02 15.68
CA VAL A 239 7.55 -11.25 14.84
C VAL A 239 8.80 -10.79 15.54
N THR A 240 9.95 -11.36 15.15
CA THR A 240 11.27 -10.92 15.61
C THR A 240 11.98 -10.20 14.49
N ILE A 241 12.35 -8.94 14.71
CA ILE A 241 13.02 -8.13 13.70
C ILE A 241 14.38 -7.68 14.22
N ASP A 242 15.39 -7.84 13.39
CA ASP A 242 16.75 -7.37 13.68
C ASP A 242 16.90 -5.94 13.12
N SER A 243 16.93 -4.95 14.00
CA SER A 243 17.07 -3.55 13.62
C SER A 243 18.53 -3.13 13.56
N PRO A 244 18.98 -2.44 12.49
CA PRO A 244 20.35 -1.91 12.43
C PRO A 244 20.55 -0.67 13.31
N TYR A 245 19.47 -0.05 13.80
CA TYR A 245 19.51 1.20 14.55
C TYR A 245 18.67 1.13 15.81
N SER A 246 19.10 1.89 16.83
CA SER A 246 18.28 2.19 17.99
C SER A 246 17.60 3.53 17.80
N PHE A 247 16.30 3.58 18.01
CA PHE A 247 15.51 4.80 17.86
C PHE A 247 14.16 4.68 18.56
N LYS A 248 13.46 5.80 18.67
CA LYS A 248 12.08 5.85 19.16
C LYS A 248 11.15 6.19 18.01
N THR A 249 10.07 5.44 17.84
CA THR A 249 9.14 5.67 16.74
C THR A 249 8.32 6.94 16.96
N LEU A 250 8.07 7.69 15.88
CA LEU A 250 7.23 8.88 15.91
C LEU A 250 5.80 8.54 16.32
N HIS A 251 5.25 7.47 15.75
CA HIS A 251 3.94 6.95 16.14
C HIS A 251 4.12 5.93 17.27
N GLY A 252 3.25 5.98 18.28
CA GLY A 252 3.23 5.02 19.37
C GLY A 252 4.40 5.13 20.37
N ASN A 253 5.42 5.94 20.08
CA ASN A 253 6.58 6.14 20.94
C ASN A 253 7.29 4.84 21.38
N TYR A 254 7.32 3.84 20.50
CA TYR A 254 7.99 2.58 20.77
C TYR A 254 9.52 2.73 20.75
N LYS A 255 10.18 2.12 21.72
CA LYS A 255 11.63 2.05 21.77
C LYS A 255 12.11 0.86 20.96
N ILE A 256 12.87 1.13 19.90
CA ILE A 256 13.52 0.12 19.08
C ILE A 256 14.99 0.08 19.49
N VAL A 257 15.53 -1.11 19.71
CA VAL A 257 16.93 -1.31 20.03
C VAL A 257 17.67 -1.88 18.83
N LYS A 258 18.94 -1.52 18.68
CA LYS A 258 19.81 -2.17 17.71
C LYS A 258 19.90 -3.66 18.04
N GLY A 259 19.69 -4.52 17.04
CA GLY A 259 19.63 -5.96 17.24
C GLY A 259 18.19 -6.48 17.28
N LYS A 260 17.95 -7.59 17.94
CA LYS A 260 16.66 -8.27 17.95
C LYS A 260 15.60 -7.54 18.76
N ASN A 261 14.43 -7.36 18.16
CA ASN A 261 13.24 -6.80 18.79
C ASN A 261 12.06 -7.75 18.58
N GLU A 262 11.42 -8.12 19.70
CA GLU A 262 10.14 -8.81 19.65
C GLU A 262 9.05 -7.76 19.45
N MET A 263 8.22 -7.94 18.42
CA MET A 263 7.19 -6.95 18.05
C MET A 263 5.83 -7.60 17.90
N ASP A 264 4.83 -6.99 18.54
CA ASP A 264 3.44 -7.23 18.22
C ASP A 264 3.06 -6.42 16.96
N GLY A 265 1.78 -6.50 16.55
CA GLY A 265 1.31 -5.82 15.35
C GLY A 265 1.48 -4.30 15.43
N ASN A 266 1.14 -3.68 16.55
CA ASN A 266 1.22 -2.23 16.71
C ASN A 266 2.66 -1.73 16.65
N LYS A 267 3.57 -2.38 17.36
CA LYS A 267 4.99 -2.01 17.35
C LYS A 267 5.60 -2.19 15.97
N ALA A 268 5.29 -3.29 15.29
CA ALA A 268 5.77 -3.56 13.94
C ALA A 268 5.25 -2.54 12.93
N LEU A 269 3.97 -2.16 13.02
CA LEU A 269 3.40 -1.12 12.16
C LEU A 269 4.12 0.21 12.35
N CYS A 270 4.33 0.63 13.59
CA CYS A 270 5.05 1.87 13.89
C CYS A 270 6.50 1.83 13.41
N PHE A 271 7.15 0.67 13.53
CA PHE A 271 8.51 0.45 13.04
C PHE A 271 8.62 0.65 11.52
N VAL A 272 7.71 0.09 10.73
CA VAL A 272 7.78 0.18 9.25
C VAL A 272 7.23 1.50 8.70
N ARG A 273 6.56 2.31 9.51
CA ARG A 273 6.13 3.66 9.13
C ARG A 273 7.22 4.71 9.38
N GLU A 274 8.22 4.41 10.20
CA GLU A 274 9.24 5.36 10.60
C GLU A 274 10.17 5.74 9.44
N ARG A 275 10.45 7.03 9.29
CA ARG A 275 11.45 7.58 8.36
C ARG A 275 12.28 8.70 8.98
N HIS A 276 11.67 9.56 9.81
CA HIS A 276 12.32 10.77 10.33
C HIS A 276 13.46 10.47 11.30
N ALA A 277 13.34 9.42 12.10
CA ALA A 277 14.37 9.01 13.05
C ALA A 277 15.49 8.16 12.41
N LEU A 278 15.42 7.89 11.11
CA LEU A 278 16.34 7.00 10.40
C LEU A 278 17.34 7.82 9.55
N PRO A 279 18.61 7.38 9.47
CA PRO A 279 19.67 8.13 8.76
C PRO A 279 19.37 8.41 7.28
N ASN A 280 18.76 7.44 6.58
CA ASN A 280 18.46 7.53 5.15
C ASN A 280 16.95 7.63 4.88
N GLY A 281 16.14 8.04 5.86
CA GLY A 281 14.73 8.36 5.72
C GLY A 281 13.92 7.28 5.02
N ASP A 282 13.39 7.60 3.85
CA ASP A 282 12.51 6.71 3.08
C ASP A 282 13.21 5.43 2.60
N PHE A 283 14.49 5.47 2.29
CA PHE A 283 15.25 4.28 1.92
C PHE A 283 15.34 3.29 3.08
N ASP A 284 15.61 3.76 4.28
CA ASP A 284 15.65 2.93 5.48
C ASP A 284 14.27 2.37 5.81
N ARG A 285 13.21 3.15 5.57
CA ARG A 285 11.84 2.68 5.72
C ARG A 285 11.56 1.50 4.76
N GLY A 286 11.96 1.61 3.52
CA GLY A 286 11.83 0.52 2.54
C GLY A 286 12.55 -0.75 2.97
N ARG A 287 13.73 -0.63 3.55
CA ARG A 287 14.48 -1.78 4.10
C ARG A 287 13.79 -2.39 5.31
N ASN A 288 13.23 -1.56 6.17
CA ASN A 288 12.48 -2.04 7.32
C ASN A 288 11.22 -2.79 6.90
N GLN A 289 10.56 -2.37 5.82
CA GLN A 289 9.44 -3.10 5.24
C GLN A 289 9.87 -4.48 4.74
N GLN A 290 11.03 -4.59 4.12
CA GLN A 290 11.61 -5.88 3.71
C GLN A 290 11.95 -6.75 4.92
N ARG A 291 12.52 -6.17 5.97
CA ARG A 291 12.81 -6.90 7.22
C ARG A 291 11.55 -7.45 7.87
N LEU A 292 10.47 -6.65 7.88
CA LEU A 292 9.19 -7.10 8.39
C LEU A 292 8.64 -8.27 7.55
N LEU A 293 8.64 -8.14 6.23
CA LEU A 293 8.15 -9.21 5.35
C LEU A 293 8.95 -10.51 5.55
N LYS A 294 10.27 -10.40 5.62
CA LYS A 294 11.15 -11.56 5.90
C LYS A 294 10.80 -12.20 7.23
N ALA A 295 10.59 -11.40 8.27
CA ALA A 295 10.22 -11.89 9.61
C ALA A 295 8.85 -12.57 9.60
N MET A 296 7.89 -12.01 8.87
CA MET A 296 6.55 -12.60 8.73
C MET A 296 6.61 -13.94 7.99
N ILE A 297 7.35 -14.03 6.91
CA ILE A 297 7.54 -15.28 6.15
C ILE A 297 8.20 -16.32 7.06
N SER A 298 9.27 -15.97 7.73
CA SER A 298 9.96 -16.88 8.65
C SER A 298 9.05 -17.41 9.76
N LYS A 299 8.20 -16.56 10.31
CA LYS A 299 7.21 -16.95 11.32
C LYS A 299 6.14 -17.86 10.72
N ALA A 300 5.59 -17.48 9.56
CA ALA A 300 4.51 -18.20 8.90
C ALA A 300 4.89 -19.63 8.51
N ILE A 301 6.13 -19.86 8.09
CA ILE A 301 6.61 -21.20 7.71
C ILE A 301 7.21 -21.98 8.89
N SER A 302 7.22 -21.43 10.10
CA SER A 302 7.68 -22.13 11.28
C SER A 302 6.75 -23.35 11.56
N PRO A 303 7.26 -24.45 12.13
CA PRO A 303 6.45 -25.65 12.36
C PRO A 303 5.15 -25.38 13.12
N LYS A 304 5.20 -24.55 14.15
CA LYS A 304 4.04 -24.22 14.97
C LYS A 304 2.93 -23.53 14.17
N ILE A 305 3.28 -22.60 13.29
CA ILE A 305 2.32 -21.84 12.50
C ILE A 305 1.83 -22.63 11.30
N ILE A 306 2.74 -23.21 10.51
CA ILE A 306 2.38 -23.89 9.26
C ILE A 306 1.50 -25.11 9.50
N THR A 307 1.70 -25.86 10.59
CA THR A 307 0.85 -26.99 10.95
C THR A 307 -0.55 -26.58 11.39
N ASN A 308 -0.74 -25.32 11.78
CA ASN A 308 -2.04 -24.76 12.17
C ASN A 308 -2.56 -23.73 11.15
N TYR A 309 -2.19 -23.88 9.88
CA TYR A 309 -2.47 -22.88 8.85
C TYR A 309 -3.96 -22.53 8.73
N SER A 310 -4.87 -23.50 8.88
CA SER A 310 -6.31 -23.27 8.78
C SER A 310 -6.82 -22.29 9.83
N GLN A 311 -6.34 -22.44 11.07
CA GLN A 311 -6.71 -21.54 12.17
C GLN A 311 -6.13 -20.14 11.96
N ILE A 312 -4.90 -20.06 11.47
CA ILE A 312 -4.24 -18.77 11.18
C ILE A 312 -4.99 -18.04 10.07
N LEU A 313 -5.34 -18.72 8.98
CA LEU A 313 -6.10 -18.13 7.88
C LEU A 313 -7.47 -17.60 8.34
N GLN A 314 -8.16 -18.31 9.23
CA GLN A 314 -9.41 -17.84 9.82
C GLN A 314 -9.21 -16.57 10.65
N ALA A 315 -8.12 -16.52 11.42
CA ALA A 315 -7.81 -15.35 12.27
C ALA A 315 -7.45 -14.10 11.44
N VAL A 316 -6.98 -14.25 10.22
CA VAL A 316 -6.60 -13.13 9.34
C VAL A 316 -7.64 -12.82 8.26
N GLU A 317 -8.83 -13.37 8.38
CA GLU A 317 -9.92 -13.07 7.45
C GLU A 317 -10.19 -11.57 7.36
N GLY A 318 -10.23 -11.03 6.14
CA GLY A 318 -10.43 -9.60 5.90
C GLY A 318 -9.21 -8.72 6.15
N CYS A 319 -8.07 -9.29 6.56
CA CYS A 319 -6.85 -8.53 6.83
C CYS A 319 -6.01 -8.29 5.58
N PHE A 320 -6.21 -9.05 4.54
CA PHE A 320 -5.52 -8.88 3.26
C PHE A 320 -6.41 -9.33 2.11
N GLU A 321 -6.04 -8.90 0.92
CA GLU A 321 -6.72 -9.22 -0.33
C GLU A 321 -5.69 -9.80 -1.31
N THR A 322 -6.05 -10.88 -2.03
CA THR A 322 -5.17 -11.51 -3.01
C THR A 322 -6.01 -12.16 -4.13
N ASN A 323 -5.42 -12.26 -5.33
CA ASN A 323 -5.98 -13.02 -6.43
C ASN A 323 -5.48 -14.47 -6.50
N MET A 324 -4.62 -14.88 -5.56
CA MET A 324 -4.22 -16.29 -5.46
C MET A 324 -5.42 -17.10 -5.00
N THR A 325 -5.69 -18.22 -5.69
CA THR A 325 -6.83 -19.07 -5.34
C THR A 325 -6.58 -19.85 -4.05
N SER A 326 -7.64 -20.34 -3.44
CA SER A 326 -7.55 -21.20 -2.26
C SER A 326 -6.73 -22.46 -2.53
N ASP A 327 -6.86 -23.05 -3.71
CA ASP A 327 -6.10 -24.23 -4.11
C ASP A 327 -4.61 -23.92 -4.26
N GLU A 328 -4.27 -22.76 -4.82
CA GLU A 328 -2.88 -22.33 -4.95
C GLU A 328 -2.25 -22.09 -3.57
N ILE A 329 -2.96 -21.45 -2.65
CA ILE A 329 -2.50 -21.24 -1.27
C ILE A 329 -2.27 -22.59 -0.58
N LYS A 330 -3.22 -23.52 -0.70
CA LYS A 330 -3.09 -24.88 -0.14
C LYS A 330 -1.89 -25.63 -0.72
N SER A 331 -1.67 -25.50 -2.04
CA SER A 331 -0.53 -26.15 -2.71
C SER A 331 0.80 -25.65 -2.15
N LEU A 332 0.92 -24.35 -1.89
CA LEU A 332 2.12 -23.77 -1.27
C LEU A 332 2.31 -24.29 0.17
N VAL A 333 1.24 -24.35 0.94
CA VAL A 333 1.29 -24.89 2.31
C VAL A 333 1.72 -26.34 2.32
N TYR A 334 1.14 -27.16 1.47
CA TYR A 334 1.47 -28.59 1.39
C TYR A 334 2.89 -28.81 0.90
N MET A 335 3.36 -28.00 -0.06
CA MET A 335 4.76 -28.05 -0.50
C MET A 335 5.71 -27.79 0.67
N GLN A 336 5.41 -26.80 1.52
CA GLN A 336 6.24 -26.51 2.68
C GLN A 336 6.16 -27.62 3.74
N LEU A 337 4.98 -28.18 3.98
CA LEU A 337 4.78 -29.27 4.95
C LEU A 337 5.49 -30.56 4.53
N ASP A 338 5.64 -30.78 3.22
CA ASP A 338 6.21 -32.03 2.68
C ASP A 338 7.66 -32.25 3.12
N ASP A 339 8.50 -31.21 3.05
CA ASP A 339 9.92 -31.33 3.35
C ASP A 339 10.42 -30.35 4.42
N MET A 340 9.57 -29.40 4.85
CA MET A 340 9.95 -28.34 5.79
C MET A 340 11.25 -27.63 5.35
N ALA A 341 11.39 -27.39 4.06
CA ALA A 341 12.59 -26.83 3.47
C ALA A 341 12.94 -25.47 4.04
N LYS A 342 14.23 -25.18 4.11
CA LYS A 342 14.75 -23.85 4.43
C LYS A 342 14.79 -23.00 3.17
N TRP A 343 14.20 -21.81 3.24
CA TRP A 343 14.21 -20.86 2.13
C TRP A 343 15.31 -19.82 2.33
N GLU A 344 16.00 -19.50 1.25
CA GLU A 344 16.90 -18.35 1.21
C GLU A 344 16.14 -17.11 0.73
N THR A 345 16.36 -15.99 1.40
CA THR A 345 15.76 -14.71 1.04
C THR A 345 16.83 -13.69 0.67
N PHE A 346 16.57 -12.95 -0.40
CA PHE A 346 17.45 -11.88 -0.89
C PHE A 346 16.66 -10.59 -0.95
N ASN A 347 17.25 -9.51 -0.48
CA ASN A 347 16.63 -8.18 -0.46
C ASN A 347 17.41 -7.25 -1.39
N VAL A 348 16.72 -6.63 -2.34
CA VAL A 348 17.27 -5.56 -3.16
C VAL A 348 16.35 -4.35 -3.12
N GLN A 349 16.90 -3.18 -3.32
CA GLN A 349 16.15 -1.94 -3.35
C GLN A 349 16.60 -1.11 -4.53
N LEU A 350 15.63 -0.60 -5.31
CA LEU A 350 15.90 0.34 -6.38
C LEU A 350 16.46 1.62 -5.79
N SER A 351 17.60 2.08 -6.31
CA SER A 351 18.22 3.34 -5.93
C SER A 351 18.00 4.40 -6.99
N GLY A 352 18.21 5.65 -6.61
CA GLY A 352 18.09 6.79 -7.50
C GLY A 352 18.36 8.09 -6.77
N ASP A 353 18.14 9.20 -7.46
CA ASP A 353 18.42 10.54 -6.96
C ASP A 353 17.12 11.30 -6.69
N PRO A 354 17.04 12.05 -5.59
CA PRO A 354 15.88 12.89 -5.32
C PRO A 354 15.79 14.02 -6.35
N GLU A 355 14.56 14.34 -6.76
CA GLU A 355 14.27 15.44 -7.66
C GLU A 355 12.93 16.07 -7.29
N ILE A 356 12.92 17.40 -7.15
CA ILE A 356 11.66 18.15 -7.06
C ILE A 356 11.15 18.35 -8.49
N SER A 357 9.98 17.82 -8.80
CA SER A 357 9.37 17.91 -10.13
C SER A 357 8.07 18.70 -10.09
N TYR A 358 7.83 19.48 -11.13
CA TYR A 358 6.56 20.16 -11.40
C TYR A 358 5.82 19.54 -12.59
N LYS A 359 6.32 18.41 -13.08
CA LYS A 359 5.90 17.77 -14.33
C LYS A 359 5.18 16.44 -14.14
N THR A 360 4.90 16.03 -12.89
CA THR A 360 4.15 14.79 -12.67
C THR A 360 2.75 14.93 -13.25
N TYR A 361 2.28 13.90 -13.93
CA TYR A 361 0.98 13.94 -14.62
C TYR A 361 -0.18 14.31 -13.68
N SER A 362 -0.23 13.67 -12.51
CA SER A 362 -1.33 13.89 -11.55
C SER A 362 -1.25 15.23 -10.82
N MET A 363 -0.06 15.83 -10.77
CA MET A 363 0.18 17.11 -10.05
C MET A 363 0.91 18.11 -10.93
N LYS A 364 0.56 18.17 -12.22
CA LYS A 364 1.21 19.07 -13.18
C LYS A 364 1.16 20.53 -12.73
N GLY A 365 2.33 21.17 -12.74
CA GLY A 365 2.49 22.54 -12.28
C GLY A 365 2.58 22.69 -10.76
N LYS A 366 2.51 21.61 -10.00
CA LYS A 366 2.64 21.57 -8.54
C LYS A 366 3.97 20.97 -8.14
N LYS A 367 4.52 21.42 -7.03
CA LYS A 367 5.74 20.89 -6.44
C LYS A 367 5.50 19.45 -5.98
N CYS A 368 6.31 18.51 -6.49
CA CYS A 368 6.21 17.10 -6.16
C CYS A 368 7.59 16.53 -5.89
N TYR A 369 7.79 15.96 -4.71
CA TYR A 369 9.01 15.24 -4.38
C TYR A 369 9.01 13.91 -5.13
N THR A 370 10.09 13.63 -5.86
CA THR A 370 10.25 12.41 -6.64
C THR A 370 11.65 11.84 -6.49
N MET A 371 11.82 10.60 -6.93
CA MET A 371 13.12 9.97 -7.10
C MET A 371 13.31 9.56 -8.56
N VAL A 372 14.38 10.03 -9.19
CA VAL A 372 14.77 9.58 -10.52
C VAL A 372 15.53 8.26 -10.38
N PRO A 373 15.02 7.15 -10.92
CA PRO A 373 15.68 5.86 -10.73
C PRO A 373 17.05 5.83 -11.42
N SER A 374 18.03 5.25 -10.74
CA SER A 374 19.33 4.96 -11.34
C SER A 374 19.17 3.93 -12.46
N LYS A 375 19.61 4.25 -13.65
CA LYS A 375 19.59 3.31 -14.79
C LYS A 375 20.39 2.05 -14.49
N LYS A 376 21.53 2.20 -13.84
CA LYS A 376 22.38 1.07 -13.43
C LYS A 376 21.66 0.15 -12.46
N SER A 377 21.03 0.72 -11.43
CA SER A 377 20.25 -0.03 -10.44
C SER A 377 19.08 -0.77 -11.11
N LEU A 378 18.31 -0.06 -11.93
CA LEU A 378 17.16 -0.63 -12.64
C LEU A 378 17.59 -1.78 -13.57
N ASN A 379 18.62 -1.58 -14.39
CA ASN A 379 19.10 -2.61 -15.30
C ASN A 379 19.62 -3.84 -14.56
N SER A 380 20.32 -3.64 -13.43
CA SER A 380 20.79 -4.75 -12.59
C SER A 380 19.65 -5.53 -11.98
N ILE A 381 18.60 -4.84 -11.53
CA ILE A 381 17.38 -5.48 -10.98
C ILE A 381 16.67 -6.29 -12.08
N ILE A 382 16.49 -5.72 -13.27
CA ILE A 382 15.87 -6.42 -14.41
C ILE A 382 16.65 -7.69 -14.75
N LYS A 383 17.98 -7.62 -14.74
CA LYS A 383 18.84 -8.78 -14.98
C LYS A 383 18.63 -9.90 -13.98
N ILE A 384 18.50 -9.58 -12.68
CA ILE A 384 18.25 -10.57 -11.65
C ILE A 384 16.85 -11.17 -11.79
N ILE A 385 15.85 -10.35 -12.10
CA ILE A 385 14.48 -10.83 -12.35
C ILE A 385 14.48 -11.87 -13.47
N ASN A 386 15.18 -11.58 -14.59
CA ASN A 386 15.29 -12.52 -15.71
C ASN A 386 15.94 -13.84 -15.27
N LYS A 387 16.95 -13.78 -14.41
CA LYS A 387 17.60 -14.95 -13.86
C LYS A 387 16.61 -15.83 -13.07
N VAL A 388 15.81 -15.21 -12.21
CA VAL A 388 14.76 -15.91 -11.44
C VAL A 388 13.71 -16.50 -12.37
N GLU A 389 13.22 -15.72 -13.33
CA GLU A 389 12.19 -16.19 -14.28
C GLU A 389 12.67 -17.37 -15.15
N ASN A 390 13.98 -17.46 -15.40
CA ASN A 390 14.58 -18.58 -16.10
C ASN A 390 14.83 -19.81 -15.21
N GLY A 391 14.41 -19.77 -13.94
CA GLY A 391 14.57 -20.87 -13.00
C GLY A 391 15.97 -21.03 -12.46
N GLU A 392 16.85 -20.06 -12.65
CA GLU A 392 18.22 -20.10 -12.18
C GLU A 392 18.32 -19.76 -10.70
N ARG A 393 19.33 -20.32 -10.04
CA ARG A 393 19.62 -20.05 -8.64
C ARG A 393 20.28 -18.67 -8.48
N ILE A 394 19.80 -17.86 -7.54
CA ILE A 394 20.41 -16.59 -7.17
C ILE A 394 21.52 -16.84 -6.16
N LYS A 395 22.61 -16.06 -6.26
CA LYS A 395 23.73 -16.05 -5.33
C LYS A 395 23.94 -14.65 -4.80
N GLU A 396 24.63 -14.52 -3.66
CA GLU A 396 24.97 -13.22 -3.06
C GLU A 396 25.66 -12.25 -4.03
N LYS A 397 26.53 -12.77 -4.90
CA LYS A 397 27.21 -11.95 -5.93
C LYS A 397 26.24 -11.29 -6.90
N ASP A 398 25.09 -11.89 -7.15
CA ASP A 398 24.10 -11.38 -8.10
C ASP A 398 23.41 -10.11 -7.59
N ILE A 399 23.34 -9.94 -6.26
CA ILE A 399 22.67 -8.79 -5.62
C ILE A 399 23.66 -7.76 -5.07
N LYS A 400 24.97 -7.96 -5.30
CA LYS A 400 25.99 -7.05 -4.80
C LYS A 400 25.77 -5.63 -5.32
N GLY A 401 25.78 -4.68 -4.38
CA GLY A 401 25.52 -3.26 -4.70
C GLY A 401 24.05 -2.88 -4.84
N LEU A 402 23.12 -3.82 -4.67
CA LEU A 402 21.68 -3.59 -4.81
C LEU A 402 20.93 -3.58 -3.47
N GLN A 403 21.57 -3.89 -2.36
CA GLN A 403 20.94 -3.86 -1.03
C GLN A 403 20.70 -2.44 -0.50
N GLY A 404 21.11 -1.44 -1.28
CA GLY A 404 21.08 -0.04 -0.90
C GLY A 404 22.29 0.35 -0.06
N ALA A 405 22.45 1.62 0.18
CA ALA A 405 23.57 2.16 0.95
C ALA A 405 23.49 1.82 2.44
#